data_14e50c182ec5247bf476f69e3be46a34
#
_entry.id   14e50c182ec5247bf476f69e3be46a34
#
_cell.length_a   1.000
_cell.length_b   1.000
_cell.length_c   1.000
_cell.angle_alpha   90.00
_cell.angle_beta   90.00
_cell.angle_gamma   90.00
#
_symmetry.space_group_name_H-M   'P 1'
#
loop_
_entity.id
_entity.type
_entity.pdbx_description
1 polymer ?
#
loop_
_entity_poly.entity_id
_entity_poly.type
_entity_poly.pdbx_seq_one_letter_code
_entity_poly.pdbx_strand_id
1 'polypeptide(L)'
;MVGGSVAKSNIRPELMKGAQINGVQYGIPFNKSIEVLTYNKTLLKKYGLKVPKTMAELKSVSKAIYEKSNHKIVGAGFDNLANYYVLGLKNEGQTFGRSIKLDSAASKKVINFYADGVRNGYFRTAGSERYLSGPFANEKVAMYIGTSAGESYTKMGVGNKFTYGVAPRPGEYTISQGTDLYVFNHASKAQKNAAMKYMKFLTSKSSQLTWANETGYIPVNDNVLNSKEYLDSKMKLPSVLKDSMKHIYSVPVAKNSDSAYNGMNQIMENILIAANKHQNVNAQIKAGQQKLDSAWRQ
;
A
#
# COMPACT_ATOMS: atom_id res chain seq x y z
N MET A 1 17.88 -21.71 -9.66
CA MET A 1 17.80 -21.50 -8.21
C MET A 1 18.69 -20.32 -7.84
N VAL A 2 18.10 -19.26 -7.37
CA VAL A 2 18.84 -18.11 -6.82
C VAL A 2 19.31 -18.56 -5.44
N GLY A 3 20.40 -19.33 -5.48
CA GLY A 3 20.76 -20.20 -4.39
C GLY A 3 21.38 -19.53 -3.19
N GLY A 4 21.53 -20.32 -2.26
CA GLY A 4 22.27 -20.41 -1.01
C GLY A 4 23.01 -19.21 -0.42
N SER A 5 23.65 -18.37 -1.20
CA SER A 5 24.47 -17.27 -0.64
C SER A 5 23.73 -15.92 -0.53
N VAL A 6 22.69 -15.68 -1.34
CA VAL A 6 21.82 -14.50 -1.18
C VAL A 6 20.69 -14.80 -0.20
N ALA A 7 20.19 -16.03 -0.15
CA ALA A 7 19.24 -16.48 0.86
C ALA A 7 19.81 -16.47 2.29
N LYS A 8 21.13 -16.45 2.44
CA LYS A 8 21.85 -16.28 3.72
C LYS A 8 22.13 -14.83 4.07
N SER A 9 21.86 -13.88 3.19
CA SER A 9 21.92 -12.46 3.53
C SER A 9 20.64 -12.11 4.31
N ASN A 10 20.73 -11.71 5.54
CA ASN A 10 19.71 -11.31 6.51
C ASN A 10 18.48 -10.58 5.91
N ILE A 11 17.86 -11.16 4.87
CA ILE A 11 16.65 -10.64 4.22
C ILE A 11 15.44 -11.17 4.97
N ARG A 12 14.51 -10.30 5.27
CA ARG A 12 13.28 -10.64 5.97
C ARG A 12 12.49 -11.73 5.28
N PRO A 13 12.12 -12.83 5.99
CA PRO A 13 11.36 -13.93 5.42
C PRO A 13 10.00 -13.48 4.85
N GLU A 14 9.34 -12.50 5.50
CA GLU A 14 8.04 -12.00 5.05
C GLU A 14 8.13 -11.31 3.68
N LEU A 15 9.24 -10.62 3.39
CA LEU A 15 9.48 -9.97 2.10
C LEU A 15 9.89 -10.97 1.02
N MET A 16 10.54 -12.07 1.41
CA MET A 16 10.91 -13.15 0.48
C MET A 16 9.71 -13.87 -0.12
N LYS A 17 8.58 -13.94 0.62
CA LYS A 17 7.38 -14.67 0.18
C LYS A 17 6.79 -14.15 -1.13
N GLY A 18 6.90 -12.86 -1.42
CA GLY A 18 6.40 -12.24 -2.66
C GLY A 18 7.06 -12.76 -3.94
N ALA A 19 8.25 -13.36 -3.83
CA ALA A 19 9.01 -13.93 -4.95
C ALA A 19 9.11 -15.47 -4.87
N GLN A 20 8.15 -16.12 -4.21
CA GLN A 20 8.04 -17.58 -4.11
C GLN A 20 6.88 -18.11 -4.93
N ILE A 21 7.09 -19.27 -5.57
CA ILE A 21 6.04 -20.05 -6.22
C ILE A 21 6.14 -21.48 -5.69
N ASN A 22 5.06 -21.99 -5.08
CA ASN A 22 5.01 -23.32 -4.46
C ASN A 22 6.16 -23.58 -3.46
N GLY A 23 6.52 -22.57 -2.67
CA GLY A 23 7.59 -22.63 -1.69
C GLY A 23 9.01 -22.53 -2.26
N VAL A 24 9.17 -22.42 -3.57
CA VAL A 24 10.47 -22.26 -4.23
C VAL A 24 10.76 -20.76 -4.44
N GLN A 25 11.94 -20.29 -4.02
CA GLN A 25 12.39 -18.92 -4.18
C GLN A 25 12.93 -18.68 -5.59
N TYR A 26 12.28 -17.81 -6.36
CA TYR A 26 12.68 -17.46 -7.73
C TYR A 26 13.32 -16.07 -7.83
N GLY A 27 12.99 -15.15 -6.95
CA GLY A 27 13.52 -13.78 -6.95
C GLY A 27 14.03 -13.35 -5.58
N ILE A 28 14.67 -12.19 -5.53
CA ILE A 28 15.17 -11.55 -4.31
C ILE A 28 14.50 -10.20 -4.17
N PRO A 29 13.89 -9.87 -3.01
CA PRO A 29 13.29 -8.56 -2.80
C PRO A 29 14.34 -7.45 -2.82
N PHE A 30 13.98 -6.30 -3.41
CA PHE A 30 14.86 -5.14 -3.48
C PHE A 30 14.12 -3.83 -3.13
N ASN A 31 13.28 -3.32 -4.03
CA ASN A 31 12.48 -2.12 -3.80
C ASN A 31 11.17 -2.50 -3.11
N LYS A 32 11.17 -2.61 -1.81
CA LYS A 32 9.96 -2.98 -1.07
C LYS A 32 9.35 -1.77 -0.38
N SER A 33 8.04 -1.73 -0.38
CA SER A 33 7.23 -0.79 0.38
C SER A 33 6.01 -1.49 0.97
N ILE A 34 5.38 -0.84 1.90
CA ILE A 34 4.10 -1.23 2.49
C ILE A 34 3.15 -0.04 2.47
N GLU A 35 1.87 -0.26 2.67
CA GLU A 35 0.96 0.85 2.93
C GLU A 35 1.04 1.29 4.38
N VAL A 36 1.04 2.60 4.57
CA VAL A 36 1.00 3.27 5.87
C VAL A 36 -0.07 4.36 5.87
N LEU A 37 -0.47 4.81 7.05
CA LEU A 37 -1.31 5.99 7.23
C LEU A 37 -0.41 7.21 7.37
N THR A 38 -0.59 8.19 6.49
CA THR A 38 -0.03 9.53 6.63
C THR A 38 -1.14 10.49 7.08
N TYR A 39 -0.89 11.29 8.10
CA TYR A 39 -1.91 12.15 8.72
C TYR A 39 -1.40 13.54 9.07
N ASN A 40 -2.27 14.54 8.99
CA ASN A 40 -2.00 15.91 9.44
C ASN A 40 -2.09 15.96 10.97
N LYS A 41 -0.94 15.89 11.65
CA LYS A 41 -0.85 15.89 13.11
C LYS A 41 -1.35 17.20 13.71
N THR A 42 -1.08 18.31 13.06
CA THR A 42 -1.55 19.64 13.48
C THR A 42 -3.07 19.71 13.48
N LEU A 43 -3.71 19.21 12.41
CA LEU A 43 -5.15 19.22 12.27
C LEU A 43 -5.85 18.28 13.26
N LEU A 44 -5.33 17.05 13.42
CA LEU A 44 -5.88 16.10 14.39
C LEU A 44 -5.82 16.69 15.81
N LYS A 45 -4.68 17.30 16.19
CA LYS A 45 -4.53 17.97 17.48
C LYS A 45 -5.53 19.12 17.64
N LYS A 46 -5.69 19.97 16.62
CA LYS A 46 -6.65 21.08 16.60
C LYS A 46 -8.07 20.63 16.90
N TYR A 47 -8.47 19.49 16.36
CA TYR A 47 -9.82 18.96 16.53
C TYR A 47 -10.00 17.99 17.70
N GLY A 48 -8.93 17.72 18.48
CA GLY A 48 -8.95 16.79 19.62
C GLY A 48 -9.14 15.33 19.19
N LEU A 49 -8.66 14.96 17.99
CA LEU A 49 -8.82 13.65 17.41
C LEU A 49 -7.55 12.80 17.58
N LYS A 50 -7.75 11.49 17.77
CA LYS A 50 -6.66 10.51 17.84
C LYS A 50 -6.36 9.94 16.46
N VAL A 51 -5.14 9.45 16.28
CA VAL A 51 -4.74 8.71 15.07
C VAL A 51 -5.51 7.39 15.01
N PRO A 52 -6.25 7.11 13.92
CA PRO A 52 -7.06 5.90 13.83
C PRO A 52 -6.20 4.65 13.66
N LYS A 53 -6.54 3.58 14.37
CA LYS A 53 -5.88 2.26 14.32
C LYS A 53 -6.73 1.21 13.59
N THR A 54 -8.03 1.41 13.53
CA THR A 54 -8.97 0.52 12.86
C THR A 54 -9.69 1.24 11.72
N MET A 55 -10.29 0.47 10.80
CA MET A 55 -11.11 1.06 9.72
C MET A 55 -12.34 1.79 10.27
N ALA A 56 -12.94 1.30 11.35
CA ALA A 56 -14.05 1.97 12.02
C ALA A 56 -13.63 3.33 12.61
N GLU A 57 -12.47 3.38 13.25
CA GLU A 57 -11.89 4.64 13.75
C GLU A 57 -11.53 5.58 12.60
N LEU A 58 -10.97 5.07 11.48
CA LEU A 58 -10.69 5.89 10.29
C LEU A 58 -11.96 6.57 9.78
N LYS A 59 -13.06 5.82 9.69
CA LYS A 59 -14.37 6.37 9.30
C LYS A 59 -14.85 7.45 10.27
N SER A 60 -14.79 7.19 11.58
CA SER A 60 -15.25 8.12 12.60
C SER A 60 -14.43 9.41 12.62
N VAL A 61 -13.10 9.29 12.57
CA VAL A 61 -12.18 10.43 12.52
C VAL A 61 -12.38 11.22 11.22
N SER A 62 -12.56 10.55 10.10
CA SER A 62 -12.80 11.22 8.80
C SER A 62 -14.09 12.02 8.77
N LYS A 63 -15.18 11.48 9.33
CA LYS A 63 -16.44 12.22 9.50
C LYS A 63 -16.26 13.45 10.38
N ALA A 64 -15.60 13.27 11.54
CA ALA A 64 -15.38 14.36 12.47
C ALA A 64 -14.55 15.49 11.85
N ILE A 65 -13.54 15.18 11.04
CA ILE A 65 -12.75 16.19 10.32
C ILE A 65 -13.61 16.93 9.30
N TYR A 66 -14.38 16.20 8.51
CA TYR A 66 -15.25 16.77 7.49
C TYR A 66 -16.24 17.77 8.08
N GLU A 67 -16.94 17.37 9.15
CA GLU A 67 -17.88 18.21 9.87
C GLU A 67 -17.20 19.42 10.55
N LYS A 68 -16.13 19.18 11.33
CA LYS A 68 -15.42 20.26 12.05
C LYS A 68 -14.74 21.28 11.13
N SER A 69 -14.46 20.89 9.88
CA SER A 69 -13.91 21.79 8.86
C SER A 69 -15.00 22.51 8.04
N ASN A 70 -16.27 22.37 8.39
CA ASN A 70 -17.40 22.85 7.60
C ASN A 70 -17.32 22.32 6.15
N HIS A 71 -17.06 21.02 6.01
CA HIS A 71 -16.97 20.28 4.72
C HIS A 71 -15.83 20.74 3.79
N LYS A 72 -14.84 21.47 4.32
CA LYS A 72 -13.72 22.00 3.51
C LYS A 72 -12.56 21.00 3.37
N ILE A 73 -12.40 20.10 4.33
CA ILE A 73 -11.31 19.13 4.37
C ILE A 73 -11.90 17.72 4.39
N VAL A 74 -11.58 16.94 3.37
CA VAL A 74 -11.93 15.53 3.32
C VAL A 74 -11.12 14.76 4.38
N GLY A 75 -11.76 13.82 5.08
CA GLY A 75 -11.11 13.09 6.16
C GLY A 75 -9.99 12.19 5.69
N ALA A 76 -10.27 11.32 4.72
CA ALA A 76 -9.26 10.36 4.26
C ALA A 76 -9.45 9.91 2.80
N GLY A 77 -8.45 9.20 2.28
CA GLY A 77 -8.50 8.48 1.03
C GLY A 77 -7.41 7.41 0.94
N PHE A 78 -7.45 6.63 -0.13
CA PHE A 78 -6.51 5.55 -0.43
C PHE A 78 -5.88 5.78 -1.80
N ASP A 79 -4.56 5.72 -1.88
CA ASP A 79 -3.84 5.90 -3.16
C ASP A 79 -4.09 4.74 -4.12
N ASN A 80 -4.14 3.50 -3.60
CA ASN A 80 -4.30 2.30 -4.40
C ASN A 80 -5.61 1.59 -4.06
N LEU A 81 -6.56 1.61 -4.98
CA LEU A 81 -7.88 1.05 -4.80
C LEU A 81 -7.90 -0.49 -4.84
N ALA A 82 -6.98 -1.11 -5.59
CA ALA A 82 -6.82 -2.56 -5.58
C ALA A 82 -6.30 -3.04 -4.22
N ASN A 83 -5.30 -2.37 -3.64
CA ASN A 83 -4.84 -2.65 -2.27
C ASN A 83 -5.96 -2.51 -1.26
N TYR A 84 -6.71 -1.41 -1.34
CA TYR A 84 -7.86 -1.19 -0.47
C TYR A 84 -8.82 -2.38 -0.50
N TYR A 85 -9.21 -2.81 -1.70
CA TYR A 85 -10.16 -3.90 -1.88
C TYR A 85 -9.61 -5.25 -1.42
N VAL A 86 -8.39 -5.59 -1.84
CA VAL A 86 -7.75 -6.88 -1.51
C VAL A 86 -7.53 -7.03 0.01
N LEU A 87 -7.06 -5.98 0.67
CA LEU A 87 -6.87 -5.99 2.13
C LEU A 87 -8.21 -5.96 2.87
N GLY A 88 -9.20 -5.27 2.33
CA GLY A 88 -10.57 -5.31 2.84
C GLY A 88 -11.14 -6.73 2.83
N LEU A 89 -11.00 -7.45 1.71
CA LEU A 89 -11.39 -8.86 1.61
C LEU A 89 -10.63 -9.73 2.61
N LYS A 90 -9.33 -9.51 2.77
CA LYS A 90 -8.52 -10.27 3.73
C LYS A 90 -9.01 -10.09 5.16
N ASN A 91 -9.39 -8.87 5.55
CA ASN A 91 -10.00 -8.59 6.85
C ASN A 91 -11.38 -9.25 7.04
N GLU A 92 -12.10 -9.53 5.94
CA GLU A 92 -13.37 -10.29 5.95
C GLU A 92 -13.14 -11.81 5.81
N GLY A 93 -11.90 -12.30 6.00
CA GLY A 93 -11.56 -13.72 5.92
C GLY A 93 -11.52 -14.30 4.50
N GLN A 94 -11.56 -13.44 3.46
CA GLN A 94 -11.53 -13.86 2.07
C GLN A 94 -10.14 -13.65 1.45
N THR A 95 -9.81 -14.44 0.44
CA THR A 95 -8.57 -14.25 -0.33
C THR A 95 -8.91 -13.83 -1.75
N PHE A 96 -8.25 -12.78 -2.25
CA PHE A 96 -8.42 -12.34 -3.62
C PHE A 96 -7.95 -13.43 -4.60
N GLY A 97 -8.82 -13.84 -5.49
CA GLY A 97 -8.58 -14.92 -6.46
C GLY A 97 -9.73 -15.06 -7.46
N ARG A 98 -9.63 -16.06 -8.34
CA ARG A 98 -10.61 -16.28 -9.43
C ARG A 98 -12.05 -16.51 -8.96
N SER A 99 -12.25 -17.01 -7.76
CA SER A 99 -13.56 -17.32 -7.19
C SER A 99 -14.28 -16.11 -6.58
N ILE A 100 -13.62 -14.97 -6.48
CA ILE A 100 -14.18 -13.78 -5.85
C ILE A 100 -15.37 -13.27 -6.66
N LYS A 101 -16.47 -13.02 -5.93
CA LYS A 101 -17.67 -12.38 -6.45
C LYS A 101 -17.84 -11.00 -5.82
N LEU A 102 -17.85 -9.96 -6.67
CA LEU A 102 -17.97 -8.57 -6.23
C LEU A 102 -19.33 -8.26 -5.57
N ASP A 103 -20.35 -9.06 -5.86
CA ASP A 103 -21.69 -8.98 -5.25
C ASP A 103 -21.85 -9.83 -3.98
N SER A 104 -20.81 -10.57 -3.54
CA SER A 104 -20.83 -11.28 -2.26
C SER A 104 -20.98 -10.34 -1.08
N ALA A 105 -21.46 -10.85 0.06
CA ALA A 105 -21.64 -10.06 1.28
C ALA A 105 -20.33 -9.40 1.74
N ALA A 106 -19.22 -10.15 1.72
CA ALA A 106 -17.90 -9.64 2.09
C ALA A 106 -17.42 -8.55 1.14
N SER A 107 -17.51 -8.77 -0.18
CA SER A 107 -17.16 -7.74 -1.19
C SER A 107 -17.99 -6.49 -1.05
N LYS A 108 -19.31 -6.63 -0.94
CA LYS A 108 -20.22 -5.47 -0.76
C LYS A 108 -19.91 -4.69 0.51
N LYS A 109 -19.58 -5.35 1.60
CA LYS A 109 -19.16 -4.67 2.84
C LYS A 109 -17.93 -3.79 2.61
N VAL A 110 -16.91 -4.31 1.93
CA VAL A 110 -15.69 -3.57 1.58
C VAL A 110 -16.00 -2.43 0.62
N ILE A 111 -16.72 -2.70 -0.46
CA ILE A 111 -17.08 -1.70 -1.49
C ILE A 111 -17.90 -0.56 -0.86
N ASN A 112 -18.95 -0.89 -0.12
CA ASN A 112 -19.87 0.09 0.45
C ASN A 112 -19.21 0.95 1.53
N PHE A 113 -18.26 0.42 2.30
CA PHE A 113 -17.52 1.22 3.28
C PHE A 113 -16.89 2.46 2.64
N TYR A 114 -16.23 2.29 1.50
CA TYR A 114 -15.59 3.40 0.80
C TYR A 114 -16.60 4.23 -0.01
N ALA A 115 -17.49 3.56 -0.73
CA ALA A 115 -18.52 4.21 -1.54
C ALA A 115 -19.41 5.15 -0.71
N ASP A 116 -19.82 4.73 0.47
CA ASP A 116 -20.60 5.56 1.40
C ASP A 116 -19.78 6.76 1.89
N GLY A 117 -18.49 6.58 2.14
CA GLY A 117 -17.62 7.68 2.52
C GLY A 117 -17.45 8.73 1.42
N VAL A 118 -17.33 8.27 0.17
CA VAL A 118 -17.24 9.16 -0.99
C VAL A 118 -18.58 9.87 -1.22
N ARG A 119 -19.70 9.13 -1.17
CA ARG A 119 -21.05 9.68 -1.31
C ARG A 119 -21.35 10.79 -0.29
N ASN A 120 -20.87 10.61 0.94
CA ASN A 120 -21.09 11.56 2.03
C ASN A 120 -19.95 12.59 2.20
N GLY A 121 -18.94 12.59 1.32
CA GLY A 121 -17.90 13.60 1.24
C GLY A 121 -16.72 13.44 2.21
N TYR A 122 -16.76 12.51 3.17
CA TYR A 122 -15.68 12.35 4.15
C TYR A 122 -14.55 11.42 3.68
N PHE A 123 -14.72 10.71 2.55
CA PHE A 123 -13.65 10.02 1.82
C PHE A 123 -13.53 10.55 0.39
N ARG A 124 -12.35 10.42 -0.20
CA ARG A 124 -12.10 10.73 -1.61
C ARG A 124 -11.14 9.75 -2.25
N THR A 125 -11.14 9.70 -3.58
CA THR A 125 -10.10 9.06 -4.39
C THR A 125 -9.02 10.07 -4.78
N ALA A 126 -7.86 9.59 -5.23
CA ALA A 126 -6.84 10.43 -5.82
C ALA A 126 -7.30 11.02 -7.18
N GLY A 127 -8.07 10.25 -7.96
CA GLY A 127 -8.55 10.67 -9.27
C GLY A 127 -7.41 11.03 -10.22
N SER A 128 -7.53 12.15 -10.94
CA SER A 128 -6.52 12.65 -11.87
C SER A 128 -5.18 13.02 -11.22
N GLU A 129 -5.16 13.26 -9.92
CA GLU A 129 -3.94 13.58 -9.15
C GLU A 129 -3.03 12.37 -8.93
N ARG A 130 -3.49 11.16 -9.22
CA ARG A 130 -2.83 9.85 -9.05
C ARG A 130 -2.49 9.49 -7.61
N TYR A 131 -2.02 10.44 -6.81
CA TYR A 131 -1.61 10.28 -5.41
C TYR A 131 -2.22 11.37 -4.56
N LEU A 132 -2.55 11.00 -3.32
CA LEU A 132 -3.14 11.93 -2.35
C LEU A 132 -2.11 12.79 -1.62
N SER A 133 -0.81 12.57 -1.83
CA SER A 133 0.24 13.39 -1.24
C SER A 133 0.14 14.88 -1.63
N GLY A 134 -0.25 15.20 -2.87
CA GLY A 134 -0.52 16.56 -3.32
C GLY A 134 -1.71 17.21 -2.61
N PRO A 135 -2.92 16.63 -2.68
CA PRO A 135 -4.08 17.08 -1.91
C PRO A 135 -3.82 17.17 -0.40
N PHE A 136 -3.06 16.24 0.16
CA PHE A 136 -2.67 16.26 1.57
C PHE A 136 -1.79 17.49 1.90
N ALA A 137 -0.75 17.72 1.11
CA ALA A 137 0.14 18.87 1.28
C ALA A 137 -0.56 20.24 1.10
N ASN A 138 -1.70 20.23 0.39
CA ASN A 138 -2.57 21.39 0.19
C ASN A 138 -3.78 21.43 1.13
N GLU A 139 -3.76 20.62 2.19
CA GLU A 139 -4.79 20.53 3.24
C GLU A 139 -6.22 20.27 2.69
N LYS A 140 -6.34 19.60 1.52
CA LYS A 140 -7.62 19.18 0.95
C LYS A 140 -8.08 17.82 1.48
N VAL A 141 -7.15 17.01 1.98
CA VAL A 141 -7.39 15.76 2.68
C VAL A 141 -6.53 15.69 3.93
N ALA A 142 -7.10 15.25 5.05
CA ALA A 142 -6.41 15.23 6.34
C ALA A 142 -5.53 14.01 6.57
N MET A 143 -5.88 12.89 5.94
CA MET A 143 -5.19 11.62 6.06
C MET A 143 -5.22 10.88 4.72
N TYR A 144 -4.22 10.06 4.48
CA TYR A 144 -4.29 9.11 3.38
C TYR A 144 -3.51 7.83 3.66
N ILE A 145 -3.96 6.73 3.07
CA ILE A 145 -3.27 5.45 3.07
C ILE A 145 -2.58 5.30 1.73
N GLY A 146 -1.27 5.16 1.75
CA GLY A 146 -0.45 5.05 0.55
C GLY A 146 0.87 4.38 0.84
N THR A 147 1.71 4.29 -0.20
CA THR A 147 3.02 3.64 -0.11
C THR A 147 3.95 4.35 0.87
N SER A 148 4.65 3.58 1.69
CA SER A 148 5.70 4.08 2.57
C SER A 148 6.82 4.80 1.81
N ALA A 149 7.08 4.41 0.56
CA ALA A 149 8.05 5.08 -0.32
C ALA A 149 7.62 6.50 -0.75
N GLY A 150 6.37 6.89 -0.50
CA GLY A 150 5.85 8.23 -0.81
C GLY A 150 6.22 9.30 0.23
N GLU A 151 6.84 8.95 1.35
CA GLU A 151 7.10 9.91 2.43
C GLU A 151 7.98 11.09 2.01
N SER A 152 8.98 10.87 1.15
CA SER A 152 9.84 11.95 0.63
C SER A 152 9.05 13.03 -0.11
N TYR A 153 8.08 12.63 -0.95
CA TYR A 153 7.19 13.56 -1.66
C TYR A 153 6.27 14.31 -0.68
N THR A 154 5.74 13.61 0.31
CA THR A 154 4.92 14.24 1.36
C THR A 154 5.70 15.28 2.13
N LYS A 155 6.91 14.93 2.58
CA LYS A 155 7.79 15.84 3.30
C LYS A 155 8.10 17.11 2.50
N MET A 156 8.43 16.93 1.22
CA MET A 156 8.71 18.04 0.30
C MET A 156 7.47 18.92 0.07
N GLY A 157 6.31 18.32 -0.19
CA GLY A 157 5.07 19.03 -0.46
C GLY A 157 4.50 19.77 0.76
N VAL A 158 4.59 19.17 1.94
CA VAL A 158 4.16 19.78 3.21
C VAL A 158 5.11 20.92 3.60
N GLY A 159 6.43 20.72 3.47
CA GLY A 159 7.40 21.74 3.90
C GLY A 159 7.17 22.14 5.35
N ASN A 160 6.97 23.43 5.58
CA ASN A 160 6.71 24.02 6.91
C ASN A 160 5.24 24.38 7.17
N LYS A 161 4.30 23.98 6.29
CA LYS A 161 2.88 24.37 6.39
C LYS A 161 2.22 23.81 7.65
N PHE A 162 2.51 22.55 7.97
CA PHE A 162 2.01 21.85 9.15
C PHE A 162 2.90 20.67 9.52
N THR A 163 2.68 20.11 10.70
CA THR A 163 3.36 18.85 11.10
C THR A 163 2.54 17.65 10.65
N TYR A 164 3.17 16.74 9.88
CA TYR A 164 2.58 15.45 9.55
C TYR A 164 3.16 14.34 10.42
N GLY A 165 2.44 13.23 10.48
CA GLY A 165 2.90 11.98 11.09
C GLY A 165 2.64 10.80 10.16
N VAL A 166 3.34 9.71 10.43
CA VAL A 166 3.14 8.40 9.80
C VAL A 166 2.74 7.42 10.89
N ALA A 167 1.82 6.51 10.60
CA ALA A 167 1.35 5.47 11.50
C ALA A 167 1.13 4.16 10.72
N PRO A 168 1.04 3.01 11.38
CA PRO A 168 0.60 1.79 10.73
C PRO A 168 -0.74 1.99 10.01
N ARG A 169 -0.92 1.32 8.88
CA ARG A 169 -2.20 1.29 8.16
C ARG A 169 -3.32 0.85 9.11
N PRO A 170 -4.47 1.55 9.16
CA PRO A 170 -5.61 1.09 9.95
C PRO A 170 -6.10 -0.28 9.49
N GLY A 171 -6.34 -1.17 10.46
CA GLY A 171 -6.71 -2.57 10.23
C GLY A 171 -5.58 -3.54 10.56
N GLU A 172 -5.83 -4.84 10.36
CA GLU A 172 -4.89 -5.88 10.75
C GLU A 172 -3.72 -6.03 9.77
N TYR A 173 -3.98 -5.87 8.47
CA TYR A 173 -3.00 -6.16 7.43
C TYR A 173 -2.51 -4.91 6.73
N THR A 174 -1.22 -4.93 6.35
CA THR A 174 -0.67 -4.12 5.28
C THR A 174 -0.26 -5.00 4.10
N ILE A 175 0.00 -4.41 2.94
CA ILE A 175 0.37 -5.16 1.74
C ILE A 175 1.82 -4.92 1.38
N SER A 176 2.55 -5.98 1.00
CA SER A 176 3.87 -5.88 0.39
C SER A 176 3.74 -5.41 -1.05
N GLN A 177 4.44 -4.35 -1.37
CA GLN A 177 4.52 -3.76 -2.70
C GLN A 177 5.97 -3.66 -3.15
N GLY A 178 6.17 -3.28 -4.41
CA GLY A 178 7.49 -3.03 -4.97
C GLY A 178 7.97 -4.15 -5.87
N THR A 179 9.28 -4.22 -6.06
CA THR A 179 9.89 -5.09 -7.07
C THR A 179 10.85 -6.10 -6.47
N ASP A 180 11.01 -7.19 -7.19
CA ASP A 180 11.96 -8.25 -6.90
C ASP A 180 12.94 -8.39 -8.07
N LEU A 181 14.14 -8.88 -7.79
CA LEU A 181 15.19 -9.12 -8.77
C LEU A 181 15.16 -10.58 -9.21
N TYR A 182 15.15 -10.81 -10.51
CA TYR A 182 15.13 -12.15 -11.10
C TYR A 182 16.29 -12.32 -12.08
N VAL A 183 16.78 -13.54 -12.23
CA VAL A 183 17.77 -13.92 -13.25
C VAL A 183 17.12 -14.86 -14.24
N PHE A 184 17.19 -14.52 -15.52
CA PHE A 184 16.62 -15.37 -16.58
C PHE A 184 17.33 -16.74 -16.64
N ASN A 185 16.55 -17.80 -16.81
CA ASN A 185 17.06 -19.17 -16.84
C ASN A 185 17.99 -19.44 -18.04
N HIS A 186 17.78 -18.75 -19.17
CA HIS A 186 18.58 -18.87 -20.38
C HIS A 186 19.85 -17.98 -20.37
N ALA A 187 20.08 -17.18 -19.31
CA ALA A 187 21.31 -16.42 -19.19
C ALA A 187 22.54 -17.35 -19.10
N SER A 188 23.66 -16.96 -19.71
CA SER A 188 24.91 -17.70 -19.64
C SER A 188 25.43 -17.79 -18.20
N LYS A 189 26.34 -18.73 -17.93
CA LYS A 189 26.98 -18.88 -16.61
C LYS A 189 27.67 -17.58 -16.15
N ALA A 190 28.35 -16.87 -17.08
CA ALA A 190 29.00 -15.61 -16.78
C ALA A 190 28.00 -14.52 -16.40
N GLN A 191 26.90 -14.39 -17.14
CA GLN A 191 25.82 -13.43 -16.85
C GLN A 191 25.14 -13.76 -15.50
N LYS A 192 24.87 -15.03 -15.22
CA LYS A 192 24.31 -15.45 -13.91
C LYS A 192 25.24 -15.09 -12.76
N ASN A 193 26.55 -15.32 -12.92
CA ASN A 193 27.53 -14.96 -11.90
C ASN A 193 27.62 -13.45 -11.67
N ALA A 194 27.58 -12.64 -12.74
CA ALA A 194 27.56 -11.18 -12.65
C ALA A 194 26.29 -10.67 -11.97
N ALA A 195 25.12 -11.19 -12.36
CA ALA A 195 23.84 -10.86 -11.76
C ALA A 195 23.84 -11.18 -10.26
N MET A 196 24.36 -12.33 -9.84
CA MET A 196 24.47 -12.70 -8.43
C MET A 196 25.39 -11.76 -7.62
N LYS A 197 26.49 -11.28 -8.21
CA LYS A 197 27.35 -10.28 -7.56
C LYS A 197 26.60 -8.95 -7.40
N TYR A 198 25.86 -8.52 -8.42
CA TYR A 198 25.07 -7.30 -8.37
C TYR A 198 23.93 -7.38 -7.35
N MET A 199 23.19 -8.49 -7.31
CA MET A 199 22.15 -8.71 -6.29
C MET A 199 22.71 -8.65 -4.87
N LYS A 200 23.88 -9.26 -4.62
CA LYS A 200 24.57 -9.18 -3.32
C LYS A 200 24.95 -7.75 -2.95
N PHE A 201 25.43 -6.98 -3.91
CA PHE A 201 25.73 -5.56 -3.72
C PHE A 201 24.46 -4.79 -3.35
N LEU A 202 23.38 -4.94 -4.11
CA LEU A 202 22.13 -4.24 -3.88
C LEU A 202 21.46 -4.58 -2.52
N THR A 203 21.63 -5.82 -2.04
CA THR A 203 21.06 -6.27 -0.75
C THR A 203 22.04 -6.16 0.42
N SER A 204 23.23 -5.62 0.19
CA SER A 204 24.20 -5.35 1.27
C SER A 204 23.69 -4.28 2.25
N LYS A 205 24.19 -4.30 3.49
CA LYS A 205 23.82 -3.30 4.51
C LYS A 205 24.02 -1.86 4.01
N SER A 206 25.17 -1.56 3.42
CA SER A 206 25.49 -0.20 2.94
C SER A 206 24.57 0.25 1.82
N SER A 207 24.35 -0.59 0.79
CA SER A 207 23.45 -0.26 -0.33
C SER A 207 22.02 -0.07 0.12
N GLN A 208 21.53 -0.94 1.01
CA GLN A 208 20.17 -0.86 1.53
C GLN A 208 19.95 0.36 2.42
N LEU A 209 20.93 0.75 3.23
CA LEU A 209 20.86 1.97 4.03
C LEU A 209 20.80 3.23 3.17
N THR A 210 21.70 3.34 2.18
CA THR A 210 21.70 4.44 1.22
C THR A 210 20.36 4.49 0.47
N TRP A 211 19.92 3.36 -0.08
CA TRP A 211 18.67 3.27 -0.84
C TRP A 211 17.45 3.69 -0.02
N ALA A 212 17.33 3.21 1.20
CA ALA A 212 16.21 3.55 2.09
C ALA A 212 16.17 5.04 2.43
N ASN A 213 17.32 5.64 2.74
CA ASN A 213 17.40 7.05 3.10
C ASN A 213 17.13 8.00 1.93
N GLU A 214 17.56 7.63 0.72
CA GLU A 214 17.41 8.45 -0.47
C GLU A 214 16.01 8.31 -1.12
N THR A 215 15.40 7.14 -1.03
CA THR A 215 14.17 6.83 -1.76
C THR A 215 12.93 6.67 -0.91
N GLY A 216 13.07 6.36 0.39
CA GLY A 216 11.97 6.01 1.28
C GLY A 216 11.44 4.57 1.13
N TYR A 217 12.04 3.74 0.26
CA TYR A 217 11.76 2.30 0.27
C TYR A 217 12.23 1.65 1.57
N ILE A 218 11.54 0.62 2.02
CA ILE A 218 11.93 -0.09 3.24
C ILE A 218 13.17 -0.95 2.99
N PRO A 219 14.14 -0.99 3.91
CA PRO A 219 15.28 -1.87 3.78
C PRO A 219 14.83 -3.33 3.84
N VAL A 220 15.31 -4.15 2.92
CA VAL A 220 15.03 -5.60 2.93
C VAL A 220 15.98 -6.36 3.85
N ASN A 221 17.08 -5.74 4.26
CA ASN A 221 18.10 -6.31 5.14
C ASN A 221 17.82 -5.95 6.61
N ASP A 222 17.62 -6.96 7.45
CA ASP A 222 17.29 -6.77 8.87
C ASP A 222 18.35 -6.01 9.67
N ASN A 223 19.63 -6.10 9.30
CA ASN A 223 20.69 -5.33 9.94
C ASN A 223 20.57 -3.82 9.70
N VAL A 224 19.89 -3.41 8.60
CA VAL A 224 19.61 -2.00 8.34
C VAL A 224 18.38 -1.55 9.12
N LEU A 225 17.31 -2.35 9.13
CA LEU A 225 16.07 -2.04 9.84
C LEU A 225 16.29 -1.71 11.33
N ASN A 226 17.26 -2.38 11.94
CA ASN A 226 17.59 -2.22 13.34
C ASN A 226 18.81 -1.31 13.58
N SER A 227 19.37 -0.71 12.51
CA SER A 227 20.55 0.16 12.67
C SER A 227 20.18 1.54 13.17
N LYS A 228 21.07 2.12 13.98
CA LYS A 228 20.90 3.47 14.48
C LYS A 228 20.82 4.49 13.34
N GLU A 229 21.63 4.30 12.31
CA GLU A 229 21.69 5.19 11.14
C GLU A 229 20.37 5.27 10.38
N TYR A 230 19.60 4.16 10.34
CA TYR A 230 18.27 4.15 9.74
C TYR A 230 17.21 4.72 10.69
N LEU A 231 17.23 4.33 11.96
CA LEU A 231 16.27 4.78 12.97
C LEU A 231 16.36 6.28 13.25
N ASP A 232 17.56 6.86 13.21
CA ASP A 232 17.81 8.29 13.39
C ASP A 232 17.62 9.12 12.11
N SER A 233 17.12 8.53 11.03
CA SER A 233 16.88 9.25 9.79
C SER A 233 15.85 10.37 9.97
N LYS A 234 15.89 11.36 9.05
CA LYS A 234 14.94 12.49 9.06
C LYS A 234 13.51 12.14 8.61
N MET A 235 13.27 10.86 8.31
CA MET A 235 11.97 10.33 7.89
C MET A 235 11.18 9.88 9.12
N LYS A 236 9.84 9.85 9.00
CA LYS A 236 8.94 9.40 10.07
C LYS A 236 8.73 7.89 10.04
N LEU A 237 8.83 7.29 8.85
CA LEU A 237 8.63 5.87 8.63
C LEU A 237 9.44 4.95 9.55
N PRO A 238 10.77 5.14 9.75
CA PRO A 238 11.56 4.21 10.55
C PRO A 238 11.00 3.96 11.94
N SER A 239 10.47 4.98 12.60
CA SER A 239 9.91 4.89 13.95
C SER A 239 8.65 4.02 14.06
N VAL A 240 7.93 3.80 12.97
CA VAL A 240 6.67 3.04 12.95
C VAL A 240 6.78 1.76 12.12
N LEU A 241 7.90 1.54 11.42
CA LEU A 241 8.02 0.47 10.44
C LEU A 241 7.87 -0.92 11.06
N LYS A 242 8.48 -1.15 12.22
CA LYS A 242 8.37 -2.44 12.92
C LYS A 242 6.93 -2.83 13.22
N ASP A 243 6.13 -1.88 13.70
CA ASP A 243 4.71 -2.11 13.98
C ASP A 243 3.90 -2.26 12.68
N SER A 244 4.22 -1.46 11.67
CA SER A 244 3.57 -1.51 10.37
C SER A 244 3.79 -2.83 9.62
N MET A 245 4.87 -3.55 9.91
CA MET A 245 5.25 -4.81 9.24
C MET A 245 4.80 -6.07 9.99
N LYS A 246 4.01 -5.97 11.06
CA LYS A 246 3.59 -7.15 11.85
C LYS A 246 2.78 -8.15 11.05
N HIS A 247 1.92 -7.69 10.17
CA HIS A 247 1.02 -8.52 9.37
C HIS A 247 1.08 -8.11 7.89
N ILE A 248 2.17 -8.46 7.23
CA ILE A 248 2.34 -8.22 5.81
C ILE A 248 1.57 -9.28 5.02
N TYR A 249 0.71 -8.83 4.13
CA TYR A 249 0.03 -9.66 3.14
C TYR A 249 0.69 -9.51 1.78
N SER A 250 0.83 -10.60 1.06
CA SER A 250 1.22 -10.63 -0.35
C SER A 250 0.08 -11.24 -1.16
N VAL A 251 -0.26 -10.61 -2.28
CA VAL A 251 -1.25 -11.18 -3.20
C VAL A 251 -0.72 -12.52 -3.72
N PRO A 252 -1.52 -13.59 -3.65
CA PRO A 252 -1.08 -14.89 -4.14
C PRO A 252 -0.69 -14.85 -5.62
N VAL A 253 0.46 -15.42 -5.95
CA VAL A 253 0.92 -15.54 -7.33
C VAL A 253 0.11 -16.64 -8.04
N ALA A 254 -0.59 -16.25 -9.09
CA ALA A 254 -1.35 -17.15 -9.94
C ALA A 254 -1.34 -16.64 -11.38
N LYS A 255 -1.64 -17.51 -12.34
CA LYS A 255 -1.79 -17.09 -13.74
C LYS A 255 -2.82 -15.96 -13.82
N ASN A 256 -2.42 -14.84 -14.44
CA ASN A 256 -3.23 -13.63 -14.65
C ASN A 256 -3.64 -12.87 -13.36
N SER A 257 -3.02 -13.18 -12.20
CA SER A 257 -3.28 -12.46 -10.95
C SER A 257 -2.97 -10.96 -11.06
N ASP A 258 -1.91 -10.60 -11.80
CA ASP A 258 -1.52 -9.20 -11.99
C ASP A 258 -2.54 -8.42 -12.82
N SER A 259 -3.05 -9.03 -13.90
CA SER A 259 -4.12 -8.42 -14.73
C SER A 259 -5.39 -8.19 -13.91
N ALA A 260 -5.79 -9.19 -13.13
CA ALA A 260 -6.97 -9.09 -12.27
C ALA A 260 -6.78 -8.05 -11.15
N TYR A 261 -5.63 -8.05 -10.49
CA TYR A 261 -5.30 -7.08 -9.45
C TYR A 261 -5.28 -5.64 -9.99
N ASN A 262 -4.60 -5.41 -11.11
CA ASN A 262 -4.54 -4.08 -11.72
C ASN A 262 -5.92 -3.63 -12.23
N GLY A 263 -6.72 -4.57 -12.74
CA GLY A 263 -8.11 -4.31 -13.14
C GLY A 263 -9.00 -3.83 -12.00
N MET A 264 -8.72 -4.25 -10.76
CA MET A 264 -9.49 -3.81 -9.58
C MET A 264 -9.37 -2.31 -9.31
N ASN A 265 -8.26 -1.65 -9.65
CA ASN A 265 -8.16 -0.19 -9.52
C ASN A 265 -9.26 0.50 -10.34
N GLN A 266 -9.39 0.14 -11.63
CA GLN A 266 -10.40 0.72 -12.51
C GLN A 266 -11.83 0.34 -12.13
N ILE A 267 -12.03 -0.91 -11.68
CA ILE A 267 -13.35 -1.37 -11.20
C ILE A 267 -13.78 -0.55 -9.99
N MET A 268 -12.93 -0.44 -8.98
CA MET A 268 -13.21 0.34 -7.79
C MET A 268 -13.40 1.83 -8.11
N GLU A 269 -12.59 2.40 -8.98
CA GLU A 269 -12.71 3.79 -9.39
C GLU A 269 -14.07 4.07 -10.03
N ASN A 270 -14.53 3.22 -10.95
CA ASN A 270 -15.85 3.36 -11.57
C ASN A 270 -17.00 3.29 -10.53
N ILE A 271 -16.89 2.38 -9.56
CA ILE A 271 -17.86 2.28 -8.46
C ILE A 271 -17.87 3.56 -7.62
N LEU A 272 -16.69 4.08 -7.27
CA LEU A 272 -16.57 5.28 -6.42
C LEU A 272 -16.99 6.55 -7.16
N ILE A 273 -16.77 6.64 -8.47
CA ILE A 273 -17.32 7.73 -9.31
C ILE A 273 -18.83 7.71 -9.30
N ALA A 274 -19.47 6.53 -9.46
CA ALA A 274 -20.91 6.40 -9.37
C ALA A 274 -21.44 6.79 -7.98
N ALA A 275 -20.75 6.39 -6.91
CA ALA A 275 -21.09 6.79 -5.55
C ALA A 275 -21.01 8.31 -5.35
N ASN A 276 -19.95 8.96 -5.85
CA ASN A 276 -19.78 10.42 -5.80
C ASN A 276 -20.90 11.18 -6.55
N LYS A 277 -21.42 10.59 -7.61
CA LYS A 277 -22.55 11.12 -8.37
C LYS A 277 -23.92 10.73 -7.78
N HIS A 278 -23.96 10.14 -6.61
CA HIS A 278 -25.18 9.62 -5.95
C HIS A 278 -25.96 8.59 -6.80
N GLN A 279 -25.27 7.92 -7.71
CA GLN A 279 -25.85 6.86 -8.56
C GLN A 279 -25.85 5.51 -7.84
N ASN A 280 -26.64 4.57 -8.35
CA ASN A 280 -26.66 3.19 -7.85
C ASN A 280 -25.37 2.46 -8.25
N VAL A 281 -24.60 2.02 -7.28
CA VAL A 281 -23.32 1.32 -7.49
C VAL A 281 -23.47 -0.12 -7.97
N ASN A 282 -24.66 -0.73 -7.84
CA ASN A 282 -24.86 -2.14 -8.20
C ASN A 282 -24.63 -2.42 -9.70
N ALA A 283 -24.97 -1.47 -10.57
CA ALA A 283 -24.69 -1.59 -12.00
C ALA A 283 -23.17 -1.65 -12.26
N GLN A 284 -22.38 -0.83 -11.54
CA GLN A 284 -20.92 -0.82 -11.65
C GLN A 284 -20.29 -2.08 -11.03
N ILE A 285 -20.85 -2.62 -9.96
CA ILE A 285 -20.44 -3.90 -9.37
C ILE A 285 -20.64 -5.04 -10.39
N LYS A 286 -21.80 -5.11 -11.05
CA LYS A 286 -22.08 -6.11 -12.09
C LYS A 286 -21.13 -5.99 -13.29
N ALA A 287 -20.94 -4.79 -13.81
CA ALA A 287 -19.99 -4.53 -14.90
C ALA A 287 -18.54 -4.83 -14.48
N GLY A 288 -18.20 -4.50 -13.24
CA GLY A 288 -16.91 -4.81 -12.65
C GLY A 288 -16.61 -6.30 -12.57
N GLN A 289 -17.61 -7.13 -12.21
CA GLN A 289 -17.46 -8.59 -12.20
C GLN A 289 -17.10 -9.13 -13.58
N GLN A 290 -17.76 -8.66 -14.63
CA GLN A 290 -17.45 -9.08 -16.01
C GLN A 290 -16.02 -8.72 -16.42
N LYS A 291 -15.54 -7.53 -16.05
CA LYS A 291 -14.15 -7.10 -16.27
C LYS A 291 -13.16 -7.95 -15.49
N LEU A 292 -13.44 -8.24 -14.22
CA LEU A 292 -12.61 -9.07 -13.37
C LEU A 292 -12.50 -10.50 -13.92
N ASP A 293 -13.62 -11.10 -14.30
CA ASP A 293 -13.66 -12.43 -14.91
C ASP A 293 -12.87 -12.48 -16.23
N SER A 294 -12.90 -11.41 -17.02
CA SER A 294 -12.13 -11.28 -18.26
C SER A 294 -10.64 -11.16 -17.98
N ALA A 295 -10.24 -10.35 -16.98
CA ALA A 295 -8.84 -10.19 -16.59
C ALA A 295 -8.21 -11.50 -16.10
N TRP A 296 -8.98 -12.36 -15.44
CA TRP A 296 -8.52 -13.69 -15.04
C TRP A 296 -8.35 -14.68 -16.20
N ARG A 297 -8.90 -14.40 -17.39
CA ARG A 297 -8.84 -15.28 -18.57
C ARG A 297 -7.74 -14.92 -19.57
N GLN A 298 -7.24 -13.68 -19.53
CA GLN A 298 -6.13 -13.24 -20.39
C GLN A 298 -4.84 -14.00 -20.11
#